data_9f3dbd743b42a2fbc2b3fe43b6a1382c
#
_entry.id   9f3dbd743b42a2fbc2b3fe43b6a1382c
#
_cell.length_a   1.000
_cell.length_b   1.000
_cell.length_c   1.000
_cell.angle_alpha   90.00
_cell.angle_beta   90.00
_cell.angle_gamma   90.00
#
_symmetry.space_group_name_H-M   'P 1'
#
loop_
_entity.id
_entity.type
_entity.pdbx_description
1 polymer ?
#
loop_
_entity_poly.entity_id
_entity_poly.type
_entity_poly.pdbx_seq_one_letter_code
_entity_poly.pdbx_strand_id
1 'polypeptide(L)'
;IKKTNMEKTWRWFGKKDKITLSMLKQIGVEGIVTALHDVPNGEVWTREKIRDLREYIESYGMRWSVVESLPVCESIKYAGPDRDELIEKYKESLKNLSLEGIHTICYNFMPVLDWARTDLAHPNPDGTSNLFFSHAQFAYFDCCILKRENAEEQYSQEVLEEVEKLKQTMTPEDDHRLVENIIVKTQGFVNGNISENDEHPVELFRQLLDLYKGITKEQLRENMRYFLSAIMPTCNEYDMYMCVHPDDPPFPILGLPRIVTCDDDISWFLKAVDDPHNGLTFCAGSLSAGAHNNVTELARKYADRTWFVHMRSCKVFPNGDFTEASHLGGRADLIELARIFEKTNPNLPMRVDHGPNMLGDLDKGYNAGYTFLGRMFAMGQVQGILATVDRELGINQK
;
A
#
# COMPACT_ATOMS: atom_id res chain seq x y z
N ILE A 1 -17.05 10.75 26.87
CA ILE A 1 -15.82 10.39 26.13
C ILE A 1 -15.48 11.59 25.27
N LYS A 2 -14.34 12.26 25.52
CA LYS A 2 -13.88 13.35 24.64
C LYS A 2 -13.61 12.72 23.25
N LYS A 3 -14.27 13.22 22.22
CA LYS A 3 -13.91 12.88 20.84
C LYS A 3 -12.52 13.45 20.57
N THR A 4 -11.62 12.59 20.09
CA THR A 4 -10.31 12.98 19.62
C THR A 4 -10.29 12.98 18.10
N ASN A 5 -9.39 13.74 17.47
CA ASN A 5 -9.21 13.70 16.03
C ASN A 5 -8.54 12.38 15.56
N MET A 6 -8.51 12.14 14.25
CA MET A 6 -7.75 11.03 13.69
C MET A 6 -6.32 11.03 14.21
N GLU A 7 -5.81 9.85 14.54
CA GLU A 7 -4.44 9.68 15.02
C GLU A 7 -3.45 9.93 13.88
N LYS A 8 -2.50 10.81 14.10
CA LYS A 8 -1.45 11.12 13.12
C LYS A 8 -0.35 10.08 13.21
N THR A 9 -0.25 9.24 12.20
CA THR A 9 0.72 8.15 12.15
C THR A 9 1.71 8.33 11.01
N TRP A 10 2.75 7.51 11.03
CA TRP A 10 3.82 7.54 10.02
C TRP A 10 4.36 6.14 9.79
N ARG A 11 4.50 5.74 8.52
CA ARG A 11 5.15 4.48 8.17
C ARG A 11 6.65 4.60 8.36
N TRP A 12 7.17 3.80 9.28
CA TRP A 12 8.57 3.76 9.67
C TRP A 12 9.12 2.36 9.47
N PHE A 13 10.32 2.24 8.91
CA PHE A 13 10.88 0.97 8.48
C PHE A 13 11.84 0.35 9.50
N GLY A 14 11.67 0.65 10.76
CA GLY A 14 12.44 0.06 11.84
C GLY A 14 13.70 0.84 12.21
N LYS A 15 14.49 0.27 13.10
CA LYS A 15 15.67 0.92 13.69
C LYS A 15 16.75 1.31 12.69
N LYS A 16 16.73 0.72 11.49
CA LYS A 16 17.66 1.04 10.40
C LYS A 16 17.15 2.16 9.49
N ASP A 17 15.91 2.59 9.66
CA ASP A 17 15.36 3.73 8.92
C ASP A 17 16.16 4.99 9.25
N LYS A 18 16.57 5.71 8.22
CA LYS A 18 17.30 6.98 8.37
C LYS A 18 16.42 8.10 8.92
N ILE A 19 15.10 7.95 8.80
CA ILE A 19 14.11 8.79 9.44
C ILE A 19 13.91 8.25 10.86
N THR A 20 14.39 8.98 11.86
CA THR A 20 14.38 8.53 13.25
C THR A 20 13.07 8.85 13.96
N LEU A 21 12.76 8.09 15.01
CA LEU A 21 11.58 8.35 15.83
C LEU A 21 11.63 9.75 16.49
N SER A 22 12.82 10.26 16.82
CA SER A 22 12.99 11.62 17.31
C SER A 22 12.55 12.68 16.31
N MET A 23 12.89 12.48 15.01
CA MET A 23 12.43 13.37 13.94
C MET A 23 10.90 13.37 13.83
N LEU A 24 10.30 12.19 13.92
CA LEU A 24 8.84 12.04 13.84
C LEU A 24 8.12 12.69 15.01
N LYS A 25 8.70 12.59 16.21
CA LYS A 25 8.16 13.25 17.39
C LYS A 25 8.08 14.77 17.22
N GLN A 26 9.09 15.37 16.59
CA GLN A 26 9.14 16.83 16.37
C GLN A 26 8.04 17.35 15.43
N ILE A 27 7.57 16.52 14.51
CA ILE A 27 6.53 16.90 13.55
C ILE A 27 5.12 16.47 13.97
N GLY A 28 4.96 16.04 15.23
CA GLY A 28 3.66 15.75 15.80
C GLY A 28 3.08 14.37 15.45
N VAL A 29 3.93 13.42 15.06
CA VAL A 29 3.50 12.02 14.91
C VAL A 29 3.17 11.43 16.27
N GLU A 30 2.01 10.80 16.38
CA GLU A 30 1.48 10.23 17.62
C GLU A 30 1.65 8.69 17.65
N GLY A 31 1.54 8.06 16.47
CA GLY A 31 1.63 6.61 16.32
C GLY A 31 2.49 6.16 15.14
N ILE A 32 3.03 4.97 15.26
CA ILE A 32 3.91 4.37 14.27
C ILE A 32 3.19 3.25 13.55
N VAL A 33 3.37 3.25 12.23
CA VAL A 33 2.95 2.18 11.31
C VAL A 33 4.21 1.44 10.88
N THR A 34 4.33 0.17 11.22
CA THR A 34 5.54 -0.59 10.93
C THR A 34 5.29 -2.09 10.97
N ALA A 35 6.34 -2.86 10.76
CA ALA A 35 6.32 -4.32 10.76
C ALA A 35 7.64 -4.88 11.29
N LEU A 36 7.67 -6.19 11.54
CA LEU A 36 8.90 -6.92 11.83
C LEU A 36 9.58 -7.30 10.50
N HIS A 37 10.31 -6.35 9.90
CA HIS A 37 10.90 -6.50 8.57
C HIS A 37 12.02 -7.56 8.51
N ASP A 38 12.55 -7.99 9.64
CA ASP A 38 13.59 -9.01 9.75
C ASP A 38 13.04 -10.44 9.89
N VAL A 39 11.72 -10.59 10.02
CA VAL A 39 11.07 -11.91 10.05
C VAL A 39 10.68 -12.30 8.63
N PRO A 40 11.15 -13.46 8.13
CA PRO A 40 10.78 -13.93 6.80
C PRO A 40 9.27 -14.13 6.65
N ASN A 41 8.75 -13.90 5.44
CA ASN A 41 7.34 -14.11 5.13
C ASN A 41 6.93 -15.56 5.45
N GLY A 42 5.81 -15.72 6.12
CA GLY A 42 5.27 -17.02 6.49
C GLY A 42 5.76 -17.56 7.85
N GLU A 43 6.75 -16.91 8.46
CA GLU A 43 7.15 -17.26 9.82
C GLU A 43 6.30 -16.56 10.88
N VAL A 44 6.16 -17.20 12.03
CA VAL A 44 5.42 -16.63 13.16
C VAL A 44 6.17 -15.45 13.75
N TRP A 45 5.44 -14.37 13.98
CA TRP A 45 5.92 -13.22 14.76
C TRP A 45 5.80 -13.55 16.24
N THR A 46 6.94 -13.70 16.92
CA THR A 46 6.95 -14.03 18.35
C THR A 46 6.59 -12.83 19.21
N ARG A 47 5.98 -13.08 20.37
CA ARG A 47 5.66 -12.02 21.33
C ARG A 47 6.89 -11.22 21.75
N GLU A 48 8.02 -11.87 21.92
CA GLU A 48 9.28 -11.22 22.30
C GLU A 48 9.68 -10.16 21.25
N LYS A 49 9.75 -10.53 19.96
CA LYS A 49 10.11 -9.60 18.90
C LYS A 49 9.10 -8.45 18.77
N ILE A 50 7.82 -8.74 18.90
CA ILE A 50 6.76 -7.72 18.87
C ILE A 50 6.94 -6.74 20.04
N ARG A 51 7.13 -7.28 21.24
CA ARG A 51 7.31 -6.47 22.46
C ARG A 51 8.55 -5.58 22.37
N ASP A 52 9.67 -6.11 21.92
CA ASP A 52 10.93 -5.36 21.81
C ASP A 52 10.77 -4.13 20.90
N LEU A 53 10.10 -4.29 19.77
CA LEU A 53 9.84 -3.17 18.86
C LEU A 53 8.81 -2.21 19.45
N ARG A 54 7.73 -2.71 20.05
CA ARG A 54 6.70 -1.89 20.71
C ARG A 54 7.31 -1.01 21.82
N GLU A 55 8.08 -1.60 22.71
CA GLU A 55 8.73 -0.89 23.81
C GLU A 55 9.73 0.15 23.30
N TYR A 56 10.47 -0.18 22.25
CA TYR A 56 11.36 0.80 21.61
C TYR A 56 10.58 2.01 21.09
N ILE A 57 9.46 1.80 20.39
CA ILE A 57 8.59 2.89 19.91
C ILE A 57 8.03 3.70 21.07
N GLU A 58 7.53 3.03 22.10
CA GLU A 58 6.96 3.66 23.30
C GLU A 58 7.98 4.50 24.07
N SER A 59 9.25 4.11 24.04
CA SER A 59 10.33 4.88 24.69
C SER A 59 10.52 6.28 24.11
N TYR A 60 10.01 6.52 22.89
CA TYR A 60 9.98 7.85 22.26
C TYR A 60 8.64 8.59 22.47
N GLY A 61 7.74 8.04 23.28
CA GLY A 61 6.44 8.63 23.56
C GLY A 61 5.42 8.51 22.41
N MET A 62 5.55 7.49 21.60
CA MET A 62 4.60 7.11 20.55
C MET A 62 4.14 5.69 20.78
N ARG A 63 3.06 5.28 20.10
CA ARG A 63 2.58 3.89 20.15
C ARG A 63 2.76 3.20 18.81
N TRP A 64 2.82 1.88 18.78
CA TRP A 64 2.71 1.11 17.55
C TRP A 64 1.23 0.96 17.21
N SER A 65 0.74 1.77 16.28
CA SER A 65 -0.70 1.90 16.01
C SER A 65 -1.21 0.88 15.02
N VAL A 66 -0.45 0.59 13.97
CA VAL A 66 -0.85 -0.28 12.86
C VAL A 66 0.33 -1.13 12.42
N VAL A 67 0.07 -2.40 12.17
CA VAL A 67 1.00 -3.27 11.45
C VAL A 67 0.80 -3.04 9.96
N GLU A 68 1.83 -2.65 9.27
CA GLU A 68 1.83 -2.57 7.81
C GLU A 68 3.16 -3.11 7.26
N SER A 69 3.22 -4.36 6.85
CA SER A 69 2.14 -5.36 6.81
C SER A 69 2.50 -6.59 7.64
N LEU A 70 1.51 -7.39 8.01
CA LEU A 70 1.70 -8.81 8.27
C LEU A 70 1.49 -9.51 6.93
N PRO A 71 2.56 -9.96 6.26
CA PRO A 71 2.47 -10.39 4.86
C PRO A 71 1.61 -11.64 4.68
N VAL A 72 0.75 -11.63 3.67
CA VAL A 72 0.04 -12.82 3.20
C VAL A 72 0.93 -13.48 2.14
N CYS A 73 1.40 -14.69 2.40
CA CYS A 73 2.27 -15.41 1.48
C CYS A 73 1.58 -15.69 0.13
N GLU A 74 2.38 -15.77 -0.94
CA GLU A 74 1.87 -16.08 -2.27
C GLU A 74 1.09 -17.41 -2.30
N SER A 75 1.57 -18.45 -1.60
CA SER A 75 0.86 -19.74 -1.49
C SER A 75 -0.57 -19.62 -0.95
N ILE A 76 -0.84 -18.65 -0.09
CA ILE A 76 -2.22 -18.38 0.36
C ILE A 76 -3.04 -17.79 -0.78
N LYS A 77 -2.47 -16.88 -1.54
CA LYS A 77 -3.14 -16.16 -2.64
C LYS A 77 -3.47 -17.07 -3.83
N TYR A 78 -2.54 -17.94 -4.24
CA TYR A 78 -2.78 -18.87 -5.36
C TYR A 78 -3.27 -20.26 -4.93
N ALA A 79 -3.53 -20.47 -3.64
CA ALA A 79 -3.97 -21.75 -3.07
C ALA A 79 -2.93 -22.87 -3.22
N GLY A 80 -1.70 -22.61 -2.84
CA GLY A 80 -0.61 -23.59 -2.84
C GLY A 80 -0.79 -24.69 -1.79
N PRO A 81 0.03 -25.76 -1.85
CA PRO A 81 -0.14 -26.93 -1.00
C PRO A 81 0.12 -26.70 0.49
N ASP A 82 0.90 -25.67 0.83
CA ASP A 82 1.22 -25.27 2.20
C ASP A 82 0.31 -24.16 2.76
N ARG A 83 -0.74 -23.82 2.03
CA ARG A 83 -1.69 -22.73 2.38
C ARG A 83 -2.19 -22.83 3.81
N ASP A 84 -2.67 -23.99 4.22
CA ASP A 84 -3.29 -24.17 5.55
C ASP A 84 -2.28 -24.04 6.68
N GLU A 85 -1.06 -24.55 6.50
CA GLU A 85 0.04 -24.35 7.45
C GLU A 85 0.38 -22.86 7.61
N LEU A 86 0.48 -22.15 6.50
CA LEU A 86 0.78 -20.70 6.51
C LEU A 86 -0.36 -19.89 7.16
N ILE A 87 -1.60 -20.29 6.97
CA ILE A 87 -2.75 -19.66 7.64
C ILE A 87 -2.69 -19.88 9.15
N GLU A 88 -2.33 -21.07 9.63
CA GLU A 88 -2.18 -21.33 11.07
C GLU A 88 -1.06 -20.48 11.68
N LYS A 89 0.07 -20.32 11.00
CA LYS A 89 1.14 -19.40 11.41
C LYS A 89 0.66 -17.94 11.44
N TYR A 90 -0.15 -17.55 10.48
CA TYR A 90 -0.76 -16.21 10.44
C TYR A 90 -1.64 -15.95 11.66
N LYS A 91 -2.50 -16.91 12.01
CA LYS A 91 -3.33 -16.86 13.23
C LYS A 91 -2.51 -16.71 14.50
N GLU A 92 -1.40 -17.44 14.62
CA GLU A 92 -0.50 -17.34 15.78
C GLU A 92 0.14 -15.94 15.86
N SER A 93 0.54 -15.37 14.73
CA SER A 93 1.04 -13.99 14.69
C SER A 93 -0.02 -12.96 15.09
N LEU A 94 -1.25 -13.12 14.65
CA LEU A 94 -2.38 -12.26 15.06
C LEU A 94 -2.61 -12.31 16.57
N LYS A 95 -2.65 -13.50 17.13
CA LYS A 95 -2.77 -13.71 18.57
C LYS A 95 -1.65 -13.01 19.34
N ASN A 96 -0.40 -13.21 18.91
CA ASN A 96 0.77 -12.62 19.55
C ASN A 96 0.72 -11.08 19.51
N LEU A 97 0.30 -10.49 18.38
CA LEU A 97 0.13 -9.04 18.25
C LEU A 97 -0.93 -8.51 19.21
N SER A 98 -2.09 -9.18 19.29
CA SER A 98 -3.16 -8.81 20.22
C SER A 98 -2.70 -8.84 21.67
N LEU A 99 -1.97 -9.88 22.07
CA LEU A 99 -1.44 -10.01 23.43
C LEU A 99 -0.41 -8.92 23.79
N GLU A 100 0.18 -8.28 22.80
CA GLU A 100 1.05 -7.12 22.97
C GLU A 100 0.32 -5.79 22.70
N GLY A 101 -1.00 -5.80 22.56
CA GLY A 101 -1.84 -4.61 22.47
C GLY A 101 -1.91 -3.96 21.09
N ILE A 102 -1.57 -4.69 20.02
CA ILE A 102 -1.61 -4.19 18.64
C ILE A 102 -2.74 -4.91 17.90
N HIS A 103 -3.73 -4.16 17.42
CA HIS A 103 -5.00 -4.71 16.97
C HIS A 103 -5.36 -4.42 15.51
N THR A 104 -4.62 -3.56 14.81
CA THR A 104 -4.93 -3.15 13.44
C THR A 104 -3.87 -3.63 12.48
N ILE A 105 -4.28 -4.41 11.48
CA ILE A 105 -3.41 -5.07 10.50
C ILE A 105 -3.77 -4.59 9.10
N CYS A 106 -2.92 -3.75 8.53
CA CYS A 106 -2.96 -3.41 7.11
C CYS A 106 -2.22 -4.49 6.32
N TYR A 107 -2.88 -5.05 5.34
CA TYR A 107 -2.32 -6.08 4.46
C TYR A 107 -2.80 -5.86 3.04
N ASN A 108 -2.20 -6.54 2.08
CA ASN A 108 -2.68 -6.60 0.71
C ASN A 108 -2.90 -8.04 0.26
N PHE A 109 -3.70 -8.22 -0.78
CA PHE A 109 -3.94 -9.51 -1.44
C PHE A 109 -3.62 -9.40 -2.94
N MET A 110 -2.47 -8.76 -3.23
CA MET A 110 -1.98 -8.51 -4.58
C MET A 110 -1.08 -9.67 -5.02
N PRO A 111 -1.41 -10.36 -6.13
CA PRO A 111 -0.52 -11.37 -6.69
C PRO A 111 0.84 -10.80 -7.08
N VAL A 112 1.92 -11.39 -6.58
CA VAL A 112 3.34 -11.14 -6.89
C VAL A 112 3.83 -9.74 -6.57
N LEU A 113 3.19 -8.70 -7.13
CA LEU A 113 3.57 -7.29 -6.97
C LEU A 113 2.67 -6.57 -5.96
N ASP A 114 3.30 -5.77 -5.10
CA ASP A 114 2.68 -4.70 -4.35
C ASP A 114 2.46 -3.49 -5.28
N TRP A 115 2.59 -2.25 -4.83
CA TRP A 115 2.46 -1.10 -5.71
C TRP A 115 3.56 -1.08 -6.80
N ALA A 116 3.21 -0.65 -8.01
CA ALA A 116 4.11 -0.66 -9.16
C ALA A 116 4.18 0.71 -9.84
N ARG A 117 5.40 1.10 -10.23
CA ARG A 117 5.67 2.35 -10.97
C ARG A 117 6.76 2.11 -12.01
N THR A 118 6.75 2.93 -13.06
CA THR A 118 7.75 2.89 -14.14
C THR A 118 8.88 3.89 -13.90
N ASP A 119 8.63 4.98 -13.19
CA ASP A 119 9.62 5.99 -12.81
C ASP A 119 9.46 6.33 -11.33
N LEU A 120 10.56 6.41 -10.61
CA LEU A 120 10.57 6.68 -9.18
C LEU A 120 10.91 8.14 -8.84
N ALA A 121 11.32 8.94 -9.83
CA ALA A 121 11.70 10.34 -9.67
C ALA A 121 11.39 11.14 -10.93
N HIS A 122 10.15 11.04 -11.42
CA HIS A 122 9.71 11.80 -12.60
C HIS A 122 9.66 13.30 -12.29
N PRO A 123 10.37 14.14 -13.06
CA PRO A 123 10.52 15.55 -12.73
C PRO A 123 9.22 16.33 -12.92
N ASN A 124 8.96 17.26 -12.01
CA ASN A 124 7.88 18.24 -12.08
C ASN A 124 8.42 19.63 -12.43
N PRO A 125 7.57 20.51 -13.00
CA PRO A 125 8.00 21.89 -13.38
C PRO A 125 8.52 22.73 -12.22
N ASP A 126 8.11 22.44 -10.98
CA ASP A 126 8.52 23.17 -9.77
C ASP A 126 9.84 22.66 -9.15
N GLY A 127 10.49 21.70 -9.80
CA GLY A 127 11.75 21.10 -9.32
C GLY A 127 11.58 19.92 -8.37
N THR A 128 10.37 19.59 -7.98
CA THR A 128 10.08 18.33 -7.27
C THR A 128 10.06 17.15 -8.23
N SER A 129 9.99 15.94 -7.71
CA SER A 129 9.80 14.75 -8.54
C SER A 129 8.77 13.80 -7.92
N ASN A 130 8.14 12.99 -8.75
CA ASN A 130 7.09 12.07 -8.33
C ASN A 130 7.34 10.63 -8.80
N LEU A 131 6.73 9.70 -8.11
CA LEU A 131 6.48 8.36 -8.67
C LEU A 131 5.52 8.49 -9.85
N PHE A 132 5.82 7.82 -10.95
CA PHE A 132 5.04 7.89 -12.19
C PHE A 132 4.77 6.50 -12.76
N PHE A 133 3.58 6.30 -13.29
CA PHE A 133 3.20 5.08 -14.02
C PHE A 133 2.89 5.43 -15.47
N SER A 134 3.71 4.93 -16.39
CA SER A 134 3.48 5.02 -17.83
C SER A 134 2.98 3.69 -18.35
N HIS A 135 1.78 3.66 -18.91
CA HIS A 135 1.24 2.45 -19.56
C HIS A 135 2.14 1.95 -20.70
N ALA A 136 2.69 2.86 -21.50
CA ALA A 136 3.58 2.50 -22.60
C ALA A 136 4.87 1.84 -22.12
N GLN A 137 5.52 2.41 -21.10
CA GLN A 137 6.75 1.82 -20.54
C GLN A 137 6.46 0.52 -19.81
N PHE A 138 5.34 0.41 -19.13
CA PHE A 138 4.93 -0.82 -18.48
C PHE A 138 4.64 -1.94 -19.50
N ALA A 139 3.94 -1.61 -20.60
CA ALA A 139 3.72 -2.53 -21.72
C ALA A 139 5.03 -2.93 -22.40
N TYR A 140 5.96 -1.99 -22.58
CA TYR A 140 7.30 -2.29 -23.09
C TYR A 140 8.04 -3.29 -22.18
N PHE A 141 7.99 -3.09 -20.88
CA PHE A 141 8.54 -4.05 -19.93
C PHE A 141 7.92 -5.44 -20.09
N ASP A 142 6.60 -5.52 -20.16
CA ASP A 142 5.86 -6.77 -20.29
C ASP A 142 6.14 -7.51 -21.61
N CYS A 143 6.07 -6.78 -22.73
CA CYS A 143 6.19 -7.37 -24.08
C CYS A 143 7.65 -7.60 -24.51
N CYS A 144 8.55 -6.69 -24.16
CA CYS A 144 9.91 -6.67 -24.72
C CYS A 144 11.00 -7.15 -23.75
N ILE A 145 10.86 -6.93 -22.45
CA ILE A 145 11.83 -7.36 -21.42
C ILE A 145 11.40 -8.69 -20.80
N LEU A 146 10.22 -8.72 -20.22
CA LEU A 146 9.64 -9.90 -19.60
C LEU A 146 9.27 -10.95 -20.66
N LYS A 147 8.80 -10.50 -21.84
CA LYS A 147 8.35 -11.33 -22.96
C LYS A 147 7.31 -12.36 -22.55
N ARG A 148 6.32 -11.87 -21.78
CA ARG A 148 5.21 -12.70 -21.33
C ARG A 148 4.41 -13.18 -22.54
N GLU A 149 4.01 -14.46 -22.52
CA GLU A 149 3.24 -15.07 -23.61
C GLU A 149 1.91 -14.32 -23.81
N ASN A 150 1.63 -13.93 -25.06
CA ASN A 150 0.43 -13.20 -25.48
C ASN A 150 0.22 -11.85 -24.76
N ALA A 151 1.29 -11.22 -24.26
CA ALA A 151 1.18 -9.95 -23.54
C ALA A 151 0.52 -8.85 -24.37
N GLU A 152 0.80 -8.80 -25.68
CA GLU A 152 0.27 -7.79 -26.60
C GLU A 152 -1.26 -7.78 -26.65
N GLU A 153 -1.90 -8.92 -26.43
CA GLU A 153 -3.38 -9.03 -26.45
C GLU A 153 -4.06 -8.23 -25.34
N GLN A 154 -3.32 -7.84 -24.32
CA GLN A 154 -3.84 -7.13 -23.15
C GLN A 154 -3.68 -5.62 -23.21
N TYR A 155 -3.12 -5.11 -24.29
CA TYR A 155 -2.87 -3.68 -24.47
C TYR A 155 -3.64 -3.12 -25.66
N SER A 156 -4.04 -1.84 -25.54
CA SER A 156 -4.69 -1.14 -26.65
C SER A 156 -3.73 -0.92 -27.82
N GLN A 157 -4.27 -0.67 -29.00
CA GLN A 157 -3.48 -0.38 -30.19
C GLN A 157 -2.61 0.88 -29.96
N GLU A 158 -3.14 1.90 -29.34
CA GLU A 158 -2.42 3.14 -29.03
C GLU A 158 -1.21 2.88 -28.11
N VAL A 159 -1.37 2.03 -27.11
CA VAL A 159 -0.26 1.65 -26.21
C VAL A 159 0.80 0.86 -27.00
N LEU A 160 0.39 -0.08 -27.83
CA LEU A 160 1.32 -0.88 -28.64
C LEU A 160 2.10 -0.02 -29.65
N GLU A 161 1.48 1.02 -30.23
CA GLU A 161 2.17 1.97 -31.11
C GLU A 161 3.26 2.74 -30.35
N GLU A 162 2.98 3.15 -29.10
CA GLU A 162 4.01 3.77 -28.24
C GLU A 162 5.14 2.78 -27.88
N VAL A 163 4.82 1.49 -27.66
CA VAL A 163 5.82 0.44 -27.44
C VAL A 163 6.77 0.33 -28.64
N GLU A 164 6.23 0.38 -29.88
CA GLU A 164 7.07 0.34 -31.09
C GLU A 164 8.04 1.53 -31.17
N LYS A 165 7.63 2.70 -30.74
CA LYS A 165 8.52 3.87 -30.63
C LYS A 165 9.59 3.66 -29.56
N LEU A 166 9.22 3.11 -28.41
CA LEU A 166 10.17 2.82 -27.33
C LEU A 166 11.22 1.79 -27.73
N LYS A 167 10.88 0.78 -28.54
CA LYS A 167 11.84 -0.19 -29.09
C LYS A 167 12.99 0.48 -29.85
N GLN A 168 12.74 1.64 -30.46
CA GLN A 168 13.73 2.39 -31.24
C GLN A 168 14.61 3.30 -30.38
N THR A 169 14.17 3.67 -29.19
CA THR A 169 14.82 4.68 -28.36
C THR A 169 15.37 4.16 -27.05
N MET A 170 14.84 3.06 -26.51
CA MET A 170 15.30 2.46 -25.26
C MET A 170 16.69 1.83 -25.40
N THR A 171 17.56 2.16 -24.48
CA THR A 171 18.91 1.60 -24.37
C THR A 171 18.94 0.44 -23.38
N PRO A 172 20.00 -0.39 -23.34
CA PRO A 172 20.16 -1.41 -22.29
C PRO A 172 20.14 -0.84 -20.87
N GLU A 173 20.64 0.38 -20.68
CA GLU A 173 20.60 1.08 -19.39
C GLU A 173 19.16 1.48 -19.02
N ASP A 174 18.37 1.89 -19.99
CA ASP A 174 16.94 2.20 -19.79
C ASP A 174 16.17 0.94 -19.44
N ASP A 175 16.43 -0.19 -20.11
CA ASP A 175 15.83 -1.49 -19.79
C ASP A 175 16.17 -1.92 -18.36
N HIS A 176 17.44 -1.80 -17.97
CA HIS A 176 17.88 -2.13 -16.62
C HIS A 176 17.19 -1.26 -15.57
N ARG A 177 17.13 0.06 -15.81
CA ARG A 177 16.43 0.98 -14.90
C ARG A 177 14.95 0.65 -14.77
N LEU A 178 14.30 0.26 -15.86
CA LEU A 178 12.88 -0.11 -15.84
C LEU A 178 12.65 -1.39 -15.04
N VAL A 179 13.49 -2.39 -15.18
CA VAL A 179 13.48 -3.61 -14.35
C VAL A 179 13.64 -3.26 -12.87
N GLU A 180 14.66 -2.45 -12.55
CA GLU A 180 14.92 -2.00 -11.18
C GLU A 180 13.70 -1.27 -10.58
N ASN A 181 13.07 -0.38 -11.33
CA ASN A 181 11.92 0.39 -10.86
C ASN A 181 10.68 -0.48 -10.65
N ILE A 182 10.39 -1.40 -11.56
CA ILE A 182 9.13 -2.17 -11.51
C ILE A 182 9.22 -3.34 -10.52
N ILE A 183 10.29 -4.11 -10.53
CA ILE A 183 10.31 -5.40 -9.80
C ILE A 183 11.36 -5.51 -8.69
N VAL A 184 12.27 -4.56 -8.55
CA VAL A 184 13.34 -4.63 -7.54
C VAL A 184 13.17 -3.57 -6.46
N LYS A 185 13.36 -2.29 -6.79
CA LYS A 185 13.40 -1.19 -5.80
C LYS A 185 12.08 -0.96 -5.07
N THR A 186 10.96 -1.19 -5.75
CA THR A 186 9.63 -1.01 -5.15
C THR A 186 9.18 -2.24 -4.36
N GLN A 187 9.67 -3.41 -4.70
CA GLN A 187 9.20 -4.68 -4.13
C GLN A 187 10.05 -5.17 -2.96
N GLY A 188 11.34 -4.91 -2.97
CA GLY A 188 12.27 -5.45 -1.98
C GLY A 188 11.95 -5.09 -0.53
N PHE A 189 11.43 -3.90 -0.28
CA PHE A 189 11.08 -3.45 1.07
C PHE A 189 9.60 -3.65 1.46
N VAL A 190 8.73 -4.02 0.51
CA VAL A 190 7.29 -4.17 0.77
C VAL A 190 6.85 -5.63 0.84
N ASN A 191 7.26 -6.50 -0.08
CA ASN A 191 6.83 -7.91 -0.08
C ASN A 191 7.98 -8.93 0.03
N GLY A 192 9.23 -8.53 -0.25
CA GLY A 192 10.40 -9.38 -0.12
C GLY A 192 10.53 -10.51 -1.15
N ASN A 193 9.67 -10.57 -2.17
CA ASN A 193 9.73 -11.61 -3.19
C ASN A 193 10.97 -11.49 -4.08
N ILE A 194 11.37 -10.27 -4.40
CA ILE A 194 12.58 -9.96 -5.19
C ILE A 194 13.34 -8.84 -4.47
N SER A 195 14.66 -8.92 -4.44
CA SER A 195 15.52 -7.94 -3.78
C SER A 195 16.69 -7.53 -4.67
N GLU A 196 17.42 -6.51 -4.23
CA GLU A 196 18.66 -6.04 -4.88
C GLU A 196 19.75 -7.11 -4.91
N ASN A 197 19.65 -8.14 -4.08
CA ASN A 197 20.61 -9.24 -4.02
C ASN A 197 20.33 -10.36 -5.04
N ASP A 198 19.19 -10.32 -5.74
CA ASP A 198 18.86 -11.32 -6.74
C ASP A 198 19.61 -11.06 -8.03
N GLU A 199 20.40 -12.04 -8.48
CA GLU A 199 21.23 -11.91 -9.69
C GLU A 199 20.41 -11.92 -10.99
N HIS A 200 19.25 -12.60 -10.98
CA HIS A 200 18.38 -12.77 -12.14
C HIS A 200 16.92 -12.40 -11.81
N PRO A 201 16.64 -11.11 -11.53
CA PRO A 201 15.32 -10.70 -11.06
C PRO A 201 14.20 -10.96 -12.08
N VAL A 202 14.46 -10.80 -13.36
CA VAL A 202 13.46 -11.05 -14.43
C VAL A 202 13.07 -12.52 -14.49
N GLU A 203 14.04 -13.42 -14.40
CA GLU A 203 13.77 -14.86 -14.41
C GLU A 203 13.00 -15.31 -13.16
N LEU A 204 13.40 -14.82 -11.98
CA LEU A 204 12.68 -15.08 -10.74
C LEU A 204 11.24 -14.54 -10.82
N PHE A 205 11.06 -13.38 -11.41
CA PHE A 205 9.74 -12.78 -11.61
C PHE A 205 8.86 -13.62 -12.53
N ARG A 206 9.40 -14.16 -13.63
CA ARG A 206 8.67 -15.11 -14.50
C ARG A 206 8.20 -16.34 -13.73
N GLN A 207 9.05 -16.91 -12.89
CA GLN A 207 8.69 -18.06 -12.05
C GLN A 207 7.55 -17.72 -11.09
N LEU A 208 7.55 -16.54 -10.48
CA LEU A 208 6.46 -16.08 -9.63
C LEU A 208 5.15 -15.91 -10.41
N LEU A 209 5.20 -15.35 -11.62
CA LEU A 209 4.03 -15.22 -12.48
C LEU A 209 3.43 -16.59 -12.85
N ASP A 210 4.27 -17.58 -13.11
CA ASP A 210 3.85 -18.93 -13.46
C ASP A 210 3.01 -19.60 -12.36
N LEU A 211 3.23 -19.25 -11.11
CA LEU A 211 2.42 -19.73 -9.98
C LEU A 211 0.95 -19.31 -10.07
N TYR A 212 0.67 -18.22 -10.79
CA TYR A 212 -0.68 -17.69 -10.97
C TYR A 212 -1.31 -18.08 -12.30
N LYS A 213 -0.65 -18.93 -13.09
CA LYS A 213 -1.18 -19.37 -14.36
C LYS A 213 -2.53 -20.08 -14.17
N GLY A 214 -3.55 -19.59 -14.86
CA GLY A 214 -4.91 -20.09 -14.75
C GLY A 214 -5.72 -19.58 -13.57
N ILE A 215 -5.16 -18.73 -12.72
CA ILE A 215 -5.89 -18.09 -11.61
C ILE A 215 -6.71 -16.91 -12.15
N THR A 216 -8.02 -17.07 -12.19
CA THR A 216 -8.95 -16.01 -12.58
C THR A 216 -9.23 -15.03 -11.43
N LYS A 217 -9.89 -13.91 -11.74
CA LYS A 217 -10.37 -12.98 -10.72
C LYS A 217 -11.29 -13.67 -9.71
N GLU A 218 -12.20 -14.50 -10.18
CA GLU A 218 -13.13 -15.28 -9.34
C GLU A 218 -12.37 -16.24 -8.43
N GLN A 219 -11.37 -16.92 -8.95
CA GLN A 219 -10.53 -17.82 -8.17
C GLN A 219 -9.74 -17.08 -7.10
N LEU A 220 -9.17 -15.92 -7.43
CA LEU A 220 -8.45 -15.10 -6.46
C LEU A 220 -9.39 -14.58 -5.36
N ARG A 221 -10.60 -14.17 -5.71
CA ARG A 221 -11.65 -13.80 -4.75
C ARG A 221 -11.97 -14.96 -3.79
N GLU A 222 -12.14 -16.18 -4.30
CA GLU A 222 -12.38 -17.38 -3.48
C GLU A 222 -11.19 -17.66 -2.56
N ASN A 223 -9.96 -17.49 -3.02
CA ASN A 223 -8.78 -17.67 -2.21
C ASN A 223 -8.70 -16.63 -1.08
N MET A 224 -9.11 -15.39 -1.34
CA MET A 224 -9.23 -14.35 -0.31
C MET A 224 -10.32 -14.69 0.71
N ARG A 225 -11.49 -15.14 0.24
CA ARG A 225 -12.60 -15.56 1.12
C ARG A 225 -12.16 -16.72 2.01
N TYR A 226 -11.48 -17.71 1.45
CA TYR A 226 -10.94 -18.83 2.21
C TYR A 226 -10.00 -18.36 3.34
N PHE A 227 -9.04 -17.50 3.02
CA PHE A 227 -8.11 -16.93 3.98
C PHE A 227 -8.83 -16.14 5.09
N LEU A 228 -9.68 -15.19 4.71
CA LEU A 228 -10.41 -14.35 5.67
C LEU A 228 -11.35 -15.18 6.55
N SER A 229 -12.06 -16.15 5.99
CA SER A 229 -12.93 -17.04 6.74
C SER A 229 -12.15 -17.88 7.75
N ALA A 230 -10.97 -18.33 7.40
CA ALA A 230 -10.12 -19.14 8.27
C ALA A 230 -9.56 -18.35 9.45
N ILE A 231 -9.18 -17.09 9.26
CA ILE A 231 -8.61 -16.25 10.33
C ILE A 231 -9.65 -15.51 11.17
N MET A 232 -10.89 -15.39 10.68
CA MET A 232 -11.91 -14.56 11.31
C MET A 232 -12.26 -15.00 12.76
N PRO A 233 -12.36 -16.30 13.10
CA PRO A 233 -12.52 -16.70 14.48
C PRO A 233 -11.41 -16.20 15.41
N THR A 234 -10.16 -16.23 14.94
CA THR A 234 -9.01 -15.66 15.67
C THR A 234 -9.15 -14.14 15.82
N CYS A 235 -9.55 -13.45 14.76
CA CYS A 235 -9.78 -12.01 14.82
C CYS A 235 -10.87 -11.64 15.83
N ASN A 236 -11.96 -12.39 15.89
CA ASN A 236 -13.01 -12.17 16.87
C ASN A 236 -12.56 -12.47 18.31
N GLU A 237 -11.82 -13.55 18.53
CA GLU A 237 -11.32 -13.93 19.85
C GLU A 237 -10.33 -12.91 20.41
N TYR A 238 -9.44 -12.40 19.56
CA TYR A 238 -8.34 -11.51 19.96
C TYR A 238 -8.56 -10.04 19.57
N ASP A 239 -9.75 -9.69 19.11
CA ASP A 239 -10.12 -8.32 18.68
C ASP A 239 -9.12 -7.72 17.67
N MET A 240 -8.86 -8.47 16.59
CA MET A 240 -7.94 -8.08 15.53
C MET A 240 -8.70 -7.57 14.31
N TYR A 241 -8.40 -6.36 13.87
CA TYR A 241 -9.00 -5.74 12.71
C TYR A 241 -8.09 -5.89 11.50
N MET A 242 -8.56 -6.69 10.53
CA MET A 242 -7.89 -6.86 9.24
C MET A 242 -8.39 -5.79 8.27
N CYS A 243 -7.48 -4.99 7.74
CA CYS A 243 -7.86 -3.95 6.77
C CYS A 243 -7.02 -4.07 5.50
N VAL A 244 -7.66 -4.55 4.42
CA VAL A 244 -6.99 -4.75 3.15
C VAL A 244 -6.71 -3.41 2.46
N HIS A 245 -5.48 -3.28 1.96
CA HIS A 245 -5.06 -2.15 1.12
C HIS A 245 -5.58 -2.36 -0.31
N PRO A 246 -6.17 -1.33 -0.96
CA PRO A 246 -6.52 -1.41 -2.38
C PRO A 246 -5.32 -1.68 -3.25
N ASP A 247 -5.55 -2.29 -4.40
CA ASP A 247 -4.49 -2.54 -5.37
C ASP A 247 -3.93 -1.24 -5.94
N ASP A 248 -2.63 -1.21 -6.17
CA ASP A 248 -1.92 -0.05 -6.71
C ASP A 248 -0.94 -0.49 -7.82
N PRO A 249 -1.21 -0.18 -9.07
CA PRO A 249 -2.38 0.51 -9.61
C PRO A 249 -3.70 -0.27 -9.47
N PRO A 250 -4.86 0.44 -9.44
CA PRO A 250 -6.16 -0.20 -9.23
C PRO A 250 -6.76 -0.77 -10.53
N PHE A 251 -6.00 -1.60 -11.21
CA PHE A 251 -6.37 -2.33 -12.41
C PHE A 251 -5.46 -3.54 -12.61
N PRO A 252 -5.89 -4.58 -13.38
CA PRO A 252 -5.06 -5.74 -13.66
C PRO A 252 -3.76 -5.37 -14.39
N ILE A 253 -2.67 -6.03 -14.03
CA ILE A 253 -1.36 -5.87 -14.64
C ILE A 253 -0.71 -7.23 -14.88
N LEU A 254 0.09 -7.36 -15.94
CA LEU A 254 0.90 -8.55 -16.24
C LEU A 254 0.10 -9.86 -16.30
N GLY A 255 -1.17 -9.80 -16.74
CA GLY A 255 -2.06 -10.95 -16.74
C GLY A 255 -2.53 -11.40 -15.35
N LEU A 256 -2.14 -10.73 -14.31
CA LEU A 256 -2.54 -11.02 -12.93
C LEU A 256 -3.90 -10.37 -12.62
N PRO A 257 -4.84 -11.09 -12.00
CA PRO A 257 -6.07 -10.48 -11.53
C PRO A 257 -5.79 -9.56 -10.35
N ARG A 258 -6.61 -8.51 -10.19
CA ARG A 258 -6.64 -7.65 -9.01
C ARG A 258 -8.07 -7.55 -8.50
N ILE A 259 -8.25 -7.63 -7.18
CA ILE A 259 -9.57 -7.83 -6.56
C ILE A 259 -9.96 -6.76 -5.55
N VAL A 260 -9.17 -5.69 -5.40
CA VAL A 260 -9.51 -4.51 -4.57
C VAL A 260 -9.20 -3.25 -5.37
N THR A 261 -9.97 -3.00 -6.43
CA THR A 261 -9.70 -1.94 -7.41
C THR A 261 -10.82 -0.91 -7.53
N CYS A 262 -12.01 -1.21 -7.06
CA CYS A 262 -13.22 -0.43 -7.31
C CYS A 262 -14.33 -0.74 -6.30
N ASP A 263 -15.46 -0.04 -6.42
CA ASP A 263 -16.63 -0.24 -5.57
C ASP A 263 -17.14 -1.69 -5.56
N ASP A 264 -17.25 -2.33 -6.71
CA ASP A 264 -17.70 -3.72 -6.81
C ASP A 264 -16.79 -4.68 -6.04
N ASP A 265 -15.49 -4.53 -6.17
CA ASP A 265 -14.51 -5.34 -5.46
C ASP A 265 -14.62 -5.16 -3.94
N ILE A 266 -14.69 -3.92 -3.47
CA ILE A 266 -14.80 -3.61 -2.04
C ILE A 266 -16.09 -4.18 -1.48
N SER A 267 -17.21 -3.95 -2.15
CA SER A 267 -18.51 -4.51 -1.78
C SER A 267 -18.46 -6.03 -1.70
N TRP A 268 -17.80 -6.67 -2.66
CA TRP A 268 -17.69 -8.12 -2.70
C TRP A 268 -16.96 -8.69 -1.48
N PHE A 269 -15.74 -8.21 -1.16
CA PHE A 269 -14.99 -8.82 -0.07
C PHE A 269 -15.60 -8.54 1.31
N LEU A 270 -16.23 -7.38 1.50
CA LEU A 270 -16.91 -7.05 2.74
C LEU A 270 -18.14 -7.94 2.97
N LYS A 271 -18.86 -8.30 1.90
CA LYS A 271 -19.99 -9.22 1.95
C LYS A 271 -19.58 -10.70 2.03
N ALA A 272 -18.48 -11.05 1.38
CA ALA A 272 -17.98 -12.44 1.35
C ALA A 272 -17.65 -12.96 2.75
N VAL A 273 -17.15 -12.08 3.61
CA VAL A 273 -16.93 -12.33 5.04
C VAL A 273 -17.49 -11.11 5.80
N ASP A 274 -18.76 -11.14 6.08
CA ASP A 274 -19.47 -10.03 6.72
C ASP A 274 -19.25 -10.03 8.23
N ASP A 275 -18.12 -9.48 8.63
CA ASP A 275 -17.66 -9.38 10.01
C ASP A 275 -16.99 -8.02 10.21
N PRO A 276 -17.24 -7.31 11.34
CA PRO A 276 -16.61 -6.02 11.61
C PRO A 276 -15.09 -6.05 11.62
N HIS A 277 -14.48 -7.21 11.92
CA HIS A 277 -13.03 -7.39 11.91
C HIS A 277 -12.44 -7.53 10.49
N ASN A 278 -13.31 -7.67 9.46
CA ASN A 278 -12.94 -7.60 8.05
C ASN A 278 -13.26 -6.20 7.52
N GLY A 279 -12.27 -5.42 7.22
CA GLY A 279 -12.44 -4.03 6.81
C GLY A 279 -11.44 -3.58 5.75
N LEU A 280 -11.42 -2.29 5.54
CA LEU A 280 -10.67 -1.62 4.49
C LEU A 280 -9.60 -0.69 5.09
N THR A 281 -8.41 -0.72 4.51
CA THR A 281 -7.49 0.41 4.53
C THR A 281 -7.91 1.34 3.41
N PHE A 282 -8.46 2.50 3.74
CA PHE A 282 -8.86 3.46 2.73
C PHE A 282 -7.65 4.25 2.25
N CYS A 283 -7.04 3.80 1.18
CA CYS A 283 -5.95 4.52 0.53
C CYS A 283 -6.50 5.42 -0.58
N ALA A 284 -6.67 6.70 -0.28
CA ALA A 284 -7.16 7.68 -1.23
C ALA A 284 -6.24 7.80 -2.46
N GLY A 285 -4.95 7.56 -2.28
CA GLY A 285 -3.99 7.60 -3.38
C GLY A 285 -4.17 6.47 -4.38
N SER A 286 -4.15 5.20 -3.93
CA SER A 286 -4.32 4.07 -4.84
C SER A 286 -5.68 4.09 -5.53
N LEU A 287 -6.75 4.42 -4.83
CA LEU A 287 -8.07 4.55 -5.43
C LEU A 287 -8.14 5.70 -6.44
N SER A 288 -7.47 6.82 -6.19
CA SER A 288 -7.42 7.96 -7.11
C SER A 288 -6.52 7.75 -8.33
N ALA A 289 -5.66 6.73 -8.31
CA ALA A 289 -4.82 6.37 -9.46
C ALA A 289 -5.63 5.78 -10.64
N GLY A 290 -6.86 5.35 -10.41
CA GLY A 290 -7.79 4.90 -11.43
C GLY A 290 -8.89 5.93 -11.68
N ALA A 291 -9.04 6.39 -12.93
CA ALA A 291 -10.05 7.38 -13.30
C ALA A 291 -11.49 6.87 -13.09
N HIS A 292 -11.68 5.54 -13.02
CA HIS A 292 -12.98 4.90 -12.81
C HIS A 292 -13.51 5.07 -11.38
N ASN A 293 -12.68 5.48 -10.42
CA ASN A 293 -13.09 5.63 -9.02
C ASN A 293 -13.51 7.07 -8.69
N ASN A 294 -14.66 7.21 -8.05
CA ASN A 294 -15.03 8.40 -7.30
C ASN A 294 -14.64 8.21 -5.84
N VAL A 295 -13.49 8.75 -5.46
CA VAL A 295 -12.88 8.50 -4.14
C VAL A 295 -13.76 8.98 -2.99
N THR A 296 -14.39 10.15 -3.15
CA THR A 296 -15.27 10.71 -2.11
C THR A 296 -16.51 9.85 -1.89
N GLU A 297 -17.15 9.37 -2.96
CA GLU A 297 -18.30 8.47 -2.84
C GLU A 297 -17.93 7.12 -2.22
N LEU A 298 -16.76 6.57 -2.57
CA LEU A 298 -16.25 5.36 -1.92
C LEU A 298 -16.04 5.56 -0.41
N ALA A 299 -15.50 6.72 -0.02
CA ALA A 299 -15.33 7.04 1.40
C ALA A 299 -16.67 7.11 2.15
N ARG A 300 -17.67 7.80 1.56
CA ARG A 300 -19.01 7.85 2.15
C ARG A 300 -19.63 6.47 2.34
N LYS A 301 -19.43 5.60 1.36
CA LYS A 301 -20.03 4.26 1.36
C LYS A 301 -19.36 3.32 2.35
N TYR A 302 -18.04 3.44 2.54
CA TYR A 302 -17.23 2.45 3.27
C TYR A 302 -16.54 2.98 4.52
N ALA A 303 -16.81 4.21 4.94
CA ALA A 303 -16.16 4.80 6.12
C ALA A 303 -16.42 3.98 7.41
N ASP A 304 -17.59 3.39 7.55
CA ASP A 304 -17.97 2.57 8.71
C ASP A 304 -17.28 1.20 8.76
N ARG A 305 -16.63 0.79 7.68
CA ARG A 305 -15.84 -0.45 7.59
C ARG A 305 -14.36 -0.16 7.31
N THR A 306 -13.92 1.08 7.51
CA THR A 306 -12.54 1.52 7.35
C THR A 306 -11.85 1.59 8.71
N TRP A 307 -10.71 0.92 8.84
CA TRP A 307 -9.94 0.86 10.10
C TRP A 307 -8.59 1.55 10.03
N PHE A 308 -8.20 1.97 8.84
CA PHE A 308 -6.96 2.72 8.61
C PHE A 308 -7.10 3.59 7.36
N VAL A 309 -6.53 4.80 7.37
CA VAL A 309 -6.65 5.76 6.27
C VAL A 309 -5.26 6.18 5.79
N HIS A 310 -5.05 6.12 4.47
CA HIS A 310 -3.91 6.74 3.80
C HIS A 310 -4.36 8.02 3.10
N MET A 311 -3.84 9.15 3.53
CA MET A 311 -4.04 10.44 2.87
C MET A 311 -3.00 10.62 1.78
N ARG A 312 -3.44 10.55 0.55
CA ARG A 312 -2.63 10.66 -0.65
C ARG A 312 -3.54 10.99 -1.83
N SER A 313 -3.01 11.67 -2.84
CA SER A 313 -3.76 12.00 -4.04
C SER A 313 -2.92 11.80 -5.28
N CYS A 314 -3.52 11.26 -6.34
CA CYS A 314 -2.90 11.08 -7.64
C CYS A 314 -3.49 12.03 -8.67
N LYS A 315 -2.73 12.26 -9.73
CA LYS A 315 -3.18 12.89 -10.97
C LYS A 315 -3.21 11.83 -12.07
N VAL A 316 -4.32 11.76 -12.79
CA VAL A 316 -4.50 10.82 -13.92
C VAL A 316 -4.56 11.61 -15.21
N PHE A 317 -3.80 11.18 -16.22
CA PHE A 317 -3.76 11.79 -17.54
C PHE A 317 -4.80 11.14 -18.47
N PRO A 318 -5.15 11.80 -19.60
CA PRO A 318 -6.18 11.28 -20.50
C PRO A 318 -5.91 9.88 -21.06
N ASN A 319 -4.63 9.50 -21.22
CA ASN A 319 -4.24 8.16 -21.68
C ASN A 319 -4.22 7.09 -20.55
N GLY A 320 -4.59 7.46 -19.33
CA GLY A 320 -4.59 6.57 -18.17
C GLY A 320 -3.28 6.52 -17.39
N ASP A 321 -2.22 7.13 -17.86
CA ASP A 321 -0.99 7.31 -17.08
C ASP A 321 -1.31 8.10 -15.81
N PHE A 322 -0.57 7.84 -14.74
CA PHE A 322 -0.80 8.57 -13.50
C PHE A 322 0.51 8.86 -12.76
N THR A 323 0.44 9.84 -11.90
CA THR A 323 1.54 10.24 -11.04
C THR A 323 1.02 10.61 -9.66
N GLU A 324 1.89 10.52 -8.67
CA GLU A 324 1.59 11.13 -7.37
C GLU A 324 1.42 12.64 -7.55
N ALA A 325 0.53 13.22 -6.78
CA ALA A 325 0.37 14.68 -6.70
C ALA A 325 0.74 15.15 -5.29
N SER A 326 0.89 16.45 -5.13
CA SER A 326 0.86 17.02 -3.77
C SER A 326 -0.48 16.66 -3.11
N HIS A 327 -0.51 16.55 -1.79
CA HIS A 327 -1.70 16.09 -1.07
C HIS A 327 -2.92 16.99 -1.29
N LEU A 328 -2.74 18.25 -1.64
CA LEU A 328 -3.83 19.19 -2.00
C LEU A 328 -4.01 19.38 -3.50
N GLY A 329 -3.16 18.79 -4.32
CA GLY A 329 -3.12 19.07 -5.77
C GLY A 329 -3.62 17.95 -6.68
N GLY A 330 -4.03 16.81 -6.12
CA GLY A 330 -4.51 15.68 -6.91
C GLY A 330 -6.04 15.62 -7.02
N ARG A 331 -6.52 14.51 -7.57
CA ARG A 331 -7.95 14.30 -7.82
C ARG A 331 -8.74 13.78 -6.63
N ALA A 332 -8.08 13.36 -5.54
CA ALA A 332 -8.76 13.03 -4.29
C ALA A 332 -8.95 14.28 -3.44
N ASP A 333 -10.18 14.55 -3.01
CA ASP A 333 -10.52 15.66 -2.12
C ASP A 333 -10.21 15.26 -0.66
N LEU A 334 -8.99 15.51 -0.21
CA LEU A 334 -8.56 15.12 1.13
C LEU A 334 -9.28 15.92 2.24
N ILE A 335 -9.79 17.12 1.93
CA ILE A 335 -10.55 17.91 2.89
C ILE A 335 -11.89 17.22 3.16
N GLU A 336 -12.62 16.86 2.11
CA GLU A 336 -13.89 16.15 2.27
C GLU A 336 -13.70 14.76 2.88
N LEU A 337 -12.64 14.04 2.52
CA LEU A 337 -12.29 12.76 3.15
C LEU A 337 -12.06 12.91 4.65
N ALA A 338 -11.35 13.94 5.08
CA ALA A 338 -11.16 14.23 6.51
C ALA A 338 -12.51 14.45 7.22
N ARG A 339 -13.43 15.21 6.61
CA ARG A 339 -14.77 15.40 7.17
C ARG A 339 -15.53 14.08 7.33
N ILE A 340 -15.49 13.23 6.32
CA ILE A 340 -16.18 11.93 6.32
C ILE A 340 -15.64 11.04 7.43
N PHE A 341 -14.33 10.85 7.50
CA PHE A 341 -13.72 9.96 8.49
C PHE A 341 -13.80 10.49 9.91
N GLU A 342 -13.60 11.80 10.12
CA GLU A 342 -13.74 12.42 11.43
C GLU A 342 -15.15 12.31 11.99
N LYS A 343 -16.19 12.39 11.14
CA LYS A 343 -17.58 12.16 11.54
C LYS A 343 -17.87 10.72 11.91
N THR A 344 -17.29 9.79 11.15
CA THR A 344 -17.58 8.35 11.28
C THR A 344 -16.78 7.72 12.41
N ASN A 345 -15.49 7.97 12.46
CA ASN A 345 -14.58 7.45 13.47
C ASN A 345 -13.40 8.38 13.68
N PRO A 346 -13.51 9.35 14.60
CA PRO A 346 -12.44 10.33 14.82
C PRO A 346 -11.14 9.76 15.41
N ASN A 347 -11.17 8.51 15.89
CA ASN A 347 -9.97 7.87 16.46
C ASN A 347 -9.19 7.01 15.45
N LEU A 348 -9.63 6.98 14.18
CA LEU A 348 -8.93 6.22 13.14
C LEU A 348 -7.47 6.62 13.04
N PRO A 349 -6.54 5.66 12.96
CA PRO A 349 -5.18 5.96 12.52
C PRO A 349 -5.16 6.42 11.07
N MET A 350 -4.43 7.49 10.82
CA MET A 350 -4.23 8.09 9.50
C MET A 350 -2.74 8.30 9.28
N ARG A 351 -2.24 7.99 8.10
CA ARG A 351 -0.92 8.42 7.68
C ARG A 351 -0.94 9.15 6.35
N VAL A 352 0.04 10.02 6.15
CA VAL A 352 0.38 10.48 4.80
C VAL A 352 1.11 9.38 4.07
N ASP A 353 0.93 9.35 2.76
CA ASP A 353 1.50 8.35 1.88
C ASP A 353 2.39 9.04 0.84
N HIS A 354 2.65 8.38 -0.29
CA HIS A 354 3.49 8.93 -1.34
C HIS A 354 3.09 10.36 -1.72
N GLY A 355 4.07 11.18 -1.95
CA GLY A 355 3.91 12.55 -2.42
C GLY A 355 5.17 12.99 -3.17
N PRO A 356 5.28 14.26 -3.57
CA PRO A 356 6.47 14.74 -4.24
C PRO A 356 7.73 14.57 -3.39
N ASN A 357 8.81 14.09 -4.02
CA ASN A 357 10.15 14.22 -3.46
C ASN A 357 10.59 15.67 -3.57
N MET A 358 10.99 16.25 -2.48
CA MET A 358 11.46 17.64 -2.42
C MET A 358 12.96 17.73 -2.59
N LEU A 359 13.46 18.91 -2.84
CA LEU A 359 14.89 19.18 -2.90
C LEU A 359 15.55 18.74 -1.58
N GLY A 360 16.55 17.88 -1.68
CA GLY A 360 17.23 17.28 -0.52
C GLY A 360 16.66 15.93 -0.06
N ASP A 361 15.61 15.42 -0.69
CA ASP A 361 15.07 14.08 -0.41
C ASP A 361 15.81 12.97 -1.16
N LEU A 362 16.19 13.22 -2.41
CA LEU A 362 16.92 12.24 -3.21
C LEU A 362 18.35 12.08 -2.67
N ASP A 363 18.97 10.94 -2.91
CA ASP A 363 20.32 10.59 -2.47
C ASP A 363 20.51 10.45 -0.95
N LYS A 364 19.42 10.42 -0.18
CA LYS A 364 19.46 10.14 1.27
C LYS A 364 19.35 8.66 1.61
N GLY A 365 19.05 7.81 0.62
CA GLY A 365 18.85 6.38 0.81
C GLY A 365 17.54 6.03 1.50
N TYR A 366 16.50 6.83 1.31
CA TYR A 366 15.14 6.49 1.70
C TYR A 366 14.55 5.47 0.73
N ASN A 367 13.62 4.66 1.22
CA ASN A 367 12.83 3.80 0.33
C ASN A 367 12.03 4.65 -0.65
N ALA A 368 11.88 4.16 -1.88
CA ALA A 368 11.13 4.85 -2.92
C ALA A 368 9.71 5.17 -2.45
N GLY A 369 9.28 6.42 -2.64
CA GLY A 369 7.97 6.91 -2.20
C GLY A 369 7.89 7.30 -0.71
N TYR A 370 8.94 7.03 0.07
CA TYR A 370 8.94 7.26 1.54
C TYR A 370 10.06 8.19 1.97
N THR A 371 10.18 9.33 1.30
CA THR A 371 11.15 10.38 1.63
C THR A 371 10.71 11.19 2.85
N PHE A 372 11.62 11.94 3.46
CA PHE A 372 11.33 12.67 4.68
C PHE A 372 10.68 14.04 4.41
N LEU A 373 11.33 14.90 3.61
CA LEU A 373 10.85 16.27 3.41
C LEU A 373 9.50 16.32 2.72
N GLY A 374 9.29 15.49 1.70
CA GLY A 374 8.01 15.40 1.00
C GLY A 374 6.89 14.93 1.90
N ARG A 375 7.12 13.90 2.71
CA ARG A 375 6.12 13.42 3.68
C ARG A 375 5.92 14.38 4.84
N MET A 376 6.96 15.06 5.29
CA MET A 376 6.84 16.09 6.34
C MET A 376 5.98 17.26 5.86
N PHE A 377 6.19 17.73 4.63
CA PHE A 377 5.36 18.75 4.02
C PHE A 377 3.89 18.30 3.90
N ALA A 378 3.68 17.07 3.45
CA ALA A 378 2.34 16.45 3.39
C ALA A 378 1.69 16.36 4.77
N MET A 379 2.45 15.95 5.79
CA MET A 379 1.95 15.89 7.18
C MET A 379 1.51 17.26 7.67
N GLY A 380 2.27 18.32 7.39
CA GLY A 380 1.87 19.69 7.73
C GLY A 380 0.56 20.11 7.06
N GLN A 381 0.38 19.78 5.78
CA GLN A 381 -0.86 20.04 5.04
C GLN A 381 -2.05 19.29 5.66
N VAL A 382 -1.90 18.00 5.95
CA VAL A 382 -2.97 17.18 6.53
C VAL A 382 -3.27 17.62 7.97
N GLN A 383 -2.28 17.97 8.75
CA GLN A 383 -2.50 18.54 10.08
C GLN A 383 -3.34 19.83 10.03
N GLY A 384 -3.08 20.69 9.06
CA GLY A 384 -3.89 21.89 8.82
C GLY A 384 -5.33 21.59 8.45
N ILE A 385 -5.54 20.59 7.58
CA ILE A 385 -6.88 20.08 7.21
C ILE A 385 -7.61 19.57 8.47
N LEU A 386 -6.99 18.68 9.22
CA LEU A 386 -7.59 18.10 10.42
C LEU A 386 -7.92 19.17 11.48
N ALA A 387 -7.04 20.14 11.68
CA ALA A 387 -7.28 21.25 12.60
C ALA A 387 -8.51 22.07 12.22
N THR A 388 -8.73 22.29 10.92
CA THR A 388 -9.88 23.01 10.38
C THR A 388 -11.16 22.18 10.54
N VAL A 389 -11.14 20.95 10.08
CA VAL A 389 -12.30 20.04 10.13
C VAL A 389 -12.72 19.74 11.57
N ASP A 390 -11.77 19.53 12.47
CA ASP A 390 -12.05 19.32 13.91
C ASP A 390 -12.78 20.52 14.52
N ARG A 391 -12.38 21.73 14.14
CA ARG A 391 -13.06 22.95 14.57
C ARG A 391 -14.49 23.02 14.02
N GLU A 392 -14.69 22.71 12.74
CA GLU A 392 -16.03 22.66 12.12
C GLU A 392 -16.95 21.64 12.83
N LEU A 393 -16.40 20.51 13.23
CA LEU A 393 -17.16 19.41 13.86
C LEU A 393 -17.24 19.50 15.38
N GLY A 394 -16.62 20.51 16.00
CA GLY A 394 -16.56 20.64 17.45
C GLY A 394 -15.75 19.54 18.15
N ILE A 395 -14.78 18.96 17.48
CA ILE A 395 -13.87 17.97 18.03
C ILE A 395 -12.71 18.72 18.71
N ASN A 396 -12.46 18.40 19.97
CA ASN A 396 -11.35 19.00 20.70
C ASN A 396 -10.02 18.46 20.17
N GLN A 397 -9.14 19.36 19.78
CA GLN A 397 -7.76 19.03 19.45
C GLN A 397 -7.00 18.64 20.73
N LYS A 398 -6.10 17.65 20.61
CA LYS A 398 -5.16 17.29 21.68
C LYS A 398 -4.06 18.31 21.81
#